data_89fe5ca109a0663d976b2027eae0729b
#
_entry.id   89fe5ca109a0663d976b2027eae0729b
#
_cell.length_a   1.000
_cell.length_b   1.000
_cell.length_c   1.000
_cell.angle_alpha   90.00
_cell.angle_beta   90.00
_cell.angle_gamma   90.00
#
_symmetry.space_group_name_H-M   'P 1'
#
loop_
_entity.id
_entity.type
_entity.pdbx_description
1 polymer ?
#
loop_
_entity_poly.entity_id
_entity_poly.type
_entity_poly.pdbx_seq_one_letter_code
_entity_poly.pdbx_strand_id
1 'polypeptide(L)'
;MEDVVLEVTDSTKFLGMHLDQGLTWNDHVNKVCSKVTSGIHALRILSKTCSLEVLRMAYYGLVFPHLSYGIRLWGSCSQRQFLKVFRLQKKAVRILLRLNYRESCRDAFRELGLLTLPCLYIHEVVLYCISRCTLVQGREVHNYGTRGRDNLRLQQHRTVTFANLPKQIGVRLINGLPEELKNIQNFNHYITQLKHVLVSKAFYSVDEFLTCRWDN
;
A
#
# COMPACT_ATOMS: atom_id res chain seq x y z
N MET A 1 -12.36 25.95 36.47
CA MET A 1 -11.80 25.08 35.42
C MET A 1 -10.40 24.72 35.91
N GLU A 2 -10.18 23.49 36.25
CA GLU A 2 -8.81 23.02 36.61
C GLU A 2 -7.98 23.06 35.34
N ASP A 3 -6.83 23.72 35.37
CA ASP A 3 -5.88 23.74 34.26
C ASP A 3 -5.26 22.33 34.16
N VAL A 4 -5.75 21.55 33.21
CA VAL A 4 -5.18 20.25 32.90
C VAL A 4 -3.88 20.47 32.13
N VAL A 5 -2.74 20.23 32.80
CA VAL A 5 -1.43 20.25 32.16
C VAL A 5 -1.33 19.05 31.23
N LEU A 6 -1.25 19.31 29.93
CA LEU A 6 -1.05 18.26 28.92
C LEU A 6 0.42 17.85 28.90
N GLU A 7 0.68 16.55 29.05
CA GLU A 7 2.02 16.00 28.94
C GLU A 7 2.41 15.83 27.44
N VAL A 8 3.56 16.38 27.08
CA VAL A 8 4.13 16.22 25.74
C VAL A 8 4.91 14.93 25.67
N THR A 9 4.55 14.00 24.77
CA THR A 9 5.24 12.73 24.57
C THR A 9 5.85 12.65 23.18
N ASP A 10 7.02 12.02 23.04
CA ASP A 10 7.70 11.84 21.75
C ASP A 10 6.94 10.87 20.82
N SER A 11 6.25 9.90 21.39
CA SER A 11 5.42 8.94 20.64
C SER A 11 4.23 8.46 21.45
N THR A 12 3.14 8.14 20.77
CA THR A 12 1.92 7.61 21.40
C THR A 12 1.33 6.47 20.56
N LYS A 13 0.59 5.60 21.23
CA LYS A 13 -0.18 4.55 20.56
C LYS A 13 -1.64 4.97 20.45
N PHE A 14 -2.13 5.13 19.23
CA PHE A 14 -3.52 5.47 18.94
C PHE A 14 -4.13 4.45 17.97
N LEU A 15 -5.24 3.84 18.33
CA LEU A 15 -5.93 2.81 17.56
C LEU A 15 -4.99 1.73 16.99
N GLY A 16 -4.00 1.28 17.79
CA GLY A 16 -3.04 0.28 17.37
C GLY A 16 -1.87 0.78 16.50
N MET A 17 -1.90 2.05 16.09
CA MET A 17 -0.81 2.70 15.36
C MET A 17 0.11 3.44 16.33
N HIS A 18 1.41 3.42 16.06
CA HIS A 18 2.40 4.21 16.79
C HIS A 18 2.66 5.50 16.02
N LEU A 19 2.33 6.63 16.66
CA LEU A 19 2.51 7.97 16.10
C LEU A 19 3.70 8.61 16.80
N ASP A 20 4.71 8.97 16.04
CA ASP A 20 5.81 9.80 16.52
C ASP A 20 5.55 11.28 16.23
N GLN A 21 6.21 12.18 16.96
CA GLN A 21 6.01 13.63 16.87
C GLN A 21 6.18 14.18 15.43
N GLY A 22 7.09 13.59 14.67
CA GLY A 22 7.34 13.97 13.26
C GLY A 22 6.45 13.26 12.24
N LEU A 23 5.55 12.35 12.67
CA LEU A 23 4.77 11.46 11.79
C LEU A 23 5.63 10.71 10.76
N THR A 24 6.84 10.32 11.17
CA THR A 24 7.80 9.61 10.32
C THR A 24 7.47 8.14 10.16
N TRP A 25 6.60 7.61 11.00
CA TRP A 25 6.16 6.20 11.06
C TRP A 25 7.27 5.20 11.44
N ASN A 26 8.44 5.67 11.90
CA ASN A 26 9.59 4.81 12.21
C ASN A 26 9.23 3.75 13.27
N ASP A 27 8.61 4.17 14.37
CA ASP A 27 8.22 3.28 15.47
C ASP A 27 7.16 2.28 15.04
N HIS A 28 6.16 2.76 14.28
CA HIS A 28 5.13 1.89 13.74
C HIS A 28 5.70 0.83 12.81
N VAL A 29 6.54 1.21 11.85
CA VAL A 29 7.20 0.29 10.91
C VAL A 29 8.07 -0.73 11.65
N ASN A 30 8.78 -0.34 12.70
CA ASN A 30 9.56 -1.27 13.52
C ASN A 30 8.66 -2.32 14.19
N LYS A 31 7.48 -1.92 14.69
CA LYS A 31 6.49 -2.85 15.27
C LYS A 31 5.90 -3.78 14.20
N VAL A 32 5.55 -3.24 13.01
CA VAL A 32 5.11 -4.06 11.86
C VAL A 32 6.18 -5.09 11.51
N CYS A 33 7.44 -4.68 11.38
CA CYS A 33 8.55 -5.59 11.08
C CYS A 33 8.67 -6.72 12.12
N SER A 34 8.57 -6.39 13.41
CA SER A 34 8.60 -7.39 14.48
C SER A 34 7.47 -8.41 14.35
N LYS A 35 6.23 -7.95 14.16
CA LYS A 35 5.05 -8.82 13.99
C LYS A 35 5.14 -9.69 12.74
N VAL A 36 5.53 -9.11 11.62
CA VAL A 36 5.73 -9.86 10.36
C VAL A 36 6.85 -10.88 10.51
N THR A 37 7.93 -10.57 11.24
CA THR A 37 9.02 -11.53 11.50
C THR A 37 8.54 -12.72 12.33
N SER A 38 7.68 -12.50 13.33
CA SER A 38 7.06 -13.59 14.10
C SER A 38 6.17 -14.47 13.20
N GLY A 39 5.36 -13.85 12.31
CA GLY A 39 4.57 -14.59 11.33
C GLY A 39 5.44 -15.41 10.35
N ILE A 40 6.56 -14.85 9.89
CA ILE A 40 7.54 -15.55 9.04
C ILE A 40 8.13 -16.77 9.76
N HIS A 41 8.41 -16.65 11.07
CA HIS A 41 8.91 -17.77 11.85
C HIS A 41 7.90 -18.92 11.90
N ALA A 42 6.63 -18.60 12.18
CA ALA A 42 5.55 -19.58 12.15
C ALA A 42 5.39 -20.23 10.76
N LEU A 43 5.38 -19.44 9.68
CA LEU A 43 5.33 -19.96 8.31
C LEU A 43 6.49 -20.95 8.01
N ARG A 44 7.70 -20.65 8.51
CA ARG A 44 8.88 -21.53 8.31
C ARG A 44 8.71 -22.87 9.01
N ILE A 45 8.09 -22.91 10.19
CA ILE A 45 7.78 -24.15 10.89
C ILE A 45 6.74 -24.94 10.10
N LEU A 46 5.62 -24.29 9.73
CA LEU A 46 4.53 -24.92 8.99
C LEU A 46 4.96 -25.43 7.60
N SER A 47 5.90 -24.74 6.93
CA SER A 47 6.35 -25.14 5.59
C SER A 47 7.03 -26.49 5.52
N LYS A 48 7.42 -27.07 6.67
CA LYS A 48 8.04 -28.41 6.72
C LYS A 48 7.02 -29.53 6.54
N THR A 49 5.77 -29.31 6.94
CA THR A 49 4.75 -30.36 7.03
C THR A 49 3.42 -30.04 6.33
N CYS A 50 3.15 -28.75 6.11
CA CYS A 50 1.85 -28.31 5.59
C CYS A 50 1.85 -28.11 4.07
N SER A 51 0.66 -28.23 3.46
CA SER A 51 0.41 -27.91 2.05
C SER A 51 0.47 -26.41 1.78
N LEU A 52 0.59 -26.02 0.50
CA LEU A 52 0.59 -24.64 0.06
C LEU A 52 -0.69 -23.90 0.48
N GLU A 53 -1.84 -24.55 0.44
CA GLU A 53 -3.12 -23.97 0.84
C GLU A 53 -3.12 -23.57 2.31
N VAL A 54 -2.65 -24.45 3.20
CA VAL A 54 -2.52 -24.15 4.63
C VAL A 54 -1.52 -23.02 4.86
N LEU A 55 -0.40 -23.00 4.13
CA LEU A 55 0.58 -21.92 4.21
C LEU A 55 -0.01 -20.58 3.73
N ARG A 56 -0.86 -20.59 2.70
CA ARG A 56 -1.57 -19.37 2.26
C ARG A 56 -2.55 -18.87 3.34
N MET A 57 -3.32 -19.76 3.96
CA MET A 57 -4.19 -19.39 5.10
C MET A 57 -3.38 -18.80 6.25
N ALA A 58 -2.26 -19.44 6.61
CA ALA A 58 -1.36 -18.93 7.64
C ALA A 58 -0.74 -17.57 7.28
N TYR A 59 -0.39 -17.33 6.01
CA TYR A 59 0.07 -16.02 5.54
C TYR A 59 -1.01 -14.95 5.75
N TYR A 60 -2.26 -15.22 5.37
CA TYR A 60 -3.37 -14.29 5.55
C TYR A 60 -3.73 -14.07 7.02
N GLY A 61 -3.50 -15.02 7.91
CA GLY A 61 -3.73 -14.88 9.35
C GLY A 61 -2.60 -14.23 10.13
N LEU A 62 -1.34 -14.49 9.75
CA LEU A 62 -0.17 -14.14 10.57
C LEU A 62 0.72 -13.03 9.98
N VAL A 63 0.65 -12.77 8.69
CA VAL A 63 1.51 -11.79 8.01
C VAL A 63 0.68 -10.65 7.41
N PHE A 64 -0.30 -10.98 6.58
CA PHE A 64 -1.08 -10.01 5.81
C PHE A 64 -1.78 -8.95 6.67
N PRO A 65 -2.40 -9.26 7.82
CA PRO A 65 -3.07 -8.24 8.65
C PRO A 65 -2.12 -7.15 9.12
N HIS A 66 -0.86 -7.51 9.41
CA HIS A 66 0.16 -6.55 9.84
C HIS A 66 0.67 -5.68 8.69
N LEU A 67 0.60 -6.16 7.45
CA LEU A 67 0.94 -5.39 6.26
C LEU A 67 -0.18 -4.44 5.84
N SER A 68 -1.44 -4.89 5.94
CA SER A 68 -2.60 -4.12 5.46
C SER A 68 -3.11 -3.09 6.46
N TYR A 69 -2.98 -3.37 7.78
CA TYR A 69 -3.52 -2.47 8.79
C TYR A 69 -2.87 -1.09 8.74
N GLY A 70 -3.69 -0.09 8.47
CA GLY A 70 -3.26 1.31 8.42
C GLY A 70 -2.28 1.66 7.30
N ILE A 71 -2.03 0.79 6.32
CA ILE A 71 -1.06 1.01 5.24
C ILE A 71 -1.30 2.31 4.47
N ARG A 72 -2.54 2.77 4.37
CA ARG A 72 -2.89 4.07 3.76
C ARG A 72 -2.19 5.24 4.42
N LEU A 73 -1.85 5.12 5.71
CA LEU A 73 -1.19 6.16 6.51
C LEU A 73 0.33 5.92 6.52
N TRP A 74 0.77 4.78 7.08
CA TRP A 74 2.20 4.50 7.23
C TRP A 74 2.91 4.12 5.92
N GLY A 75 2.17 3.74 4.87
CA GLY A 75 2.75 3.45 3.55
C GLY A 75 3.43 4.64 2.88
N SER A 76 3.16 5.86 3.36
CA SER A 76 3.87 7.09 2.95
C SER A 76 5.18 7.34 3.71
N CYS A 77 5.63 6.40 4.56
CA CYS A 77 6.90 6.49 5.27
C CYS A 77 8.09 6.55 4.31
N SER A 78 9.29 6.82 4.84
CA SER A 78 10.50 6.88 4.01
C SER A 78 10.70 5.58 3.20
N GLN A 79 11.25 5.70 1.99
CA GLN A 79 11.52 4.56 1.12
C GLN A 79 12.35 3.46 1.82
N ARG A 80 13.31 3.86 2.65
CA ARG A 80 14.14 2.93 3.44
C ARG A 80 13.28 2.07 4.36
N GLN A 81 12.32 2.66 5.07
CA GLN A 81 11.43 1.96 5.99
C GLN A 81 10.43 1.09 5.23
N PHE A 82 9.86 1.59 4.16
CA PHE A 82 8.95 0.82 3.31
C PHE A 82 9.62 -0.43 2.73
N LEU A 83 10.84 -0.29 2.21
CA LEU A 83 11.63 -1.41 1.68
C LEU A 83 11.98 -2.45 2.75
N LYS A 84 12.15 -2.03 4.03
CA LYS A 84 12.40 -2.94 5.15
C LYS A 84 11.23 -3.92 5.32
N VAL A 85 9.99 -3.41 5.33
CA VAL A 85 8.78 -4.24 5.41
C VAL A 85 8.61 -5.11 4.14
N PHE A 86 8.82 -4.53 2.96
CA PHE A 86 8.69 -5.28 1.71
C PHE A 86 9.68 -6.45 1.59
N ARG A 87 10.90 -6.27 2.10
CA ARG A 87 11.88 -7.38 2.18
C ARG A 87 11.38 -8.54 3.05
N LEU A 88 10.67 -8.23 4.14
CA LEU A 88 10.06 -9.25 4.99
C LEU A 88 8.90 -9.96 4.28
N GLN A 89 8.04 -9.21 3.57
CA GLN A 89 6.99 -9.82 2.76
C GLN A 89 7.58 -10.79 1.72
N LYS A 90 8.65 -10.39 1.01
CA LYS A 90 9.35 -11.28 0.06
C LYS A 90 9.91 -12.54 0.73
N LYS A 91 10.40 -12.43 1.99
CA LYS A 91 10.83 -13.63 2.74
C LYS A 91 9.66 -14.57 3.02
N ALA A 92 8.49 -14.05 3.40
CA ALA A 92 7.30 -14.86 3.59
C ALA A 92 6.90 -15.59 2.29
N VAL A 93 6.84 -14.87 1.16
CA VAL A 93 6.50 -15.45 -0.15
C VAL A 93 7.48 -16.53 -0.59
N ARG A 94 8.79 -16.35 -0.35
CA ARG A 94 9.78 -17.40 -0.63
C ARG A 94 9.54 -18.68 0.17
N ILE A 95 9.06 -18.57 1.40
CA ILE A 95 8.73 -19.74 2.24
C ILE A 95 7.52 -20.46 1.67
N LEU A 96 6.50 -19.74 1.19
CA LEU A 96 5.30 -20.36 0.62
C LEU A 96 5.62 -21.26 -0.57
N LEU A 97 6.46 -20.79 -1.48
CA LEU A 97 6.82 -21.52 -2.71
C LEU A 97 8.20 -22.20 -2.62
N ARG A 98 8.83 -22.24 -1.46
CA ARG A 98 10.16 -22.85 -1.23
C ARG A 98 11.24 -22.35 -2.19
N LEU A 99 11.19 -21.06 -2.52
CA LEU A 99 12.14 -20.42 -3.44
C LEU A 99 13.49 -20.17 -2.77
N ASN A 100 14.56 -20.23 -3.57
CA ASN A 100 15.88 -19.86 -3.13
C ASN A 100 16.00 -18.36 -2.86
N TYR A 101 16.97 -17.96 -2.04
CA TYR A 101 17.16 -16.57 -1.64
C TYR A 101 17.41 -15.62 -2.83
N ARG A 102 18.09 -16.09 -3.88
CA ARG A 102 18.46 -15.29 -5.06
C ARG A 102 17.36 -15.21 -6.12
N GLU A 103 16.33 -16.05 -6.04
CA GLU A 103 15.25 -16.08 -7.01
C GLU A 103 14.35 -14.83 -6.90
N SER A 104 13.89 -14.36 -8.06
CA SER A 104 12.90 -13.28 -8.11
C SER A 104 11.58 -13.74 -7.48
N CYS A 105 10.96 -12.87 -6.67
CA CYS A 105 9.64 -13.16 -6.11
C CYS A 105 8.51 -12.67 -7.00
N ARG A 106 8.78 -12.00 -8.13
CA ARG A 106 7.72 -11.35 -8.92
C ARG A 106 6.69 -12.36 -9.43
N ASP A 107 7.17 -13.44 -10.02
CA ASP A 107 6.30 -14.50 -10.52
C ASP A 107 5.61 -15.24 -9.39
N ALA A 108 6.26 -15.42 -8.25
CA ALA A 108 5.67 -15.99 -7.05
C ALA A 108 4.47 -15.16 -6.53
N PHE A 109 4.55 -13.83 -6.58
CA PHE A 109 3.41 -12.97 -6.23
C PHE A 109 2.24 -13.17 -7.19
N ARG A 110 2.52 -13.30 -8.49
CA ARG A 110 1.50 -13.55 -9.53
C ARG A 110 0.85 -14.93 -9.35
N GLU A 111 1.65 -15.96 -9.20
CA GLU A 111 1.21 -17.35 -9.01
C GLU A 111 0.32 -17.49 -7.76
N LEU A 112 0.72 -16.88 -6.65
CA LEU A 112 -0.03 -16.91 -5.41
C LEU A 112 -1.24 -15.97 -5.41
N GLY A 113 -1.40 -15.09 -6.40
CA GLY A 113 -2.43 -14.06 -6.43
C GLY A 113 -2.30 -13.03 -5.30
N LEU A 114 -1.06 -12.78 -4.83
CA LEU A 114 -0.76 -11.87 -3.73
C LEU A 114 -0.35 -10.49 -4.25
N LEU A 115 -0.87 -9.45 -3.63
CA LEU A 115 -0.36 -8.10 -3.86
C LEU A 115 1.02 -7.93 -3.22
N THR A 116 1.99 -7.37 -3.96
CA THR A 116 3.21 -6.85 -3.36
C THR A 116 2.89 -5.72 -2.40
N LEU A 117 3.76 -5.39 -1.47
CA LEU A 117 3.51 -4.28 -0.53
C LEU A 117 3.24 -2.95 -1.26
N PRO A 118 3.99 -2.57 -2.33
CA PRO A 118 3.64 -1.41 -3.14
C PRO A 118 2.26 -1.52 -3.78
N CYS A 119 1.90 -2.67 -4.36
CA CYS A 119 0.59 -2.88 -4.95
C CYS A 119 -0.54 -2.82 -3.89
N LEU A 120 -0.31 -3.34 -2.68
CA LEU A 120 -1.25 -3.25 -1.58
C LEU A 120 -1.47 -1.79 -1.16
N TYR A 121 -0.39 -1.01 -1.05
CA TYR A 121 -0.48 0.40 -0.75
C TYR A 121 -1.26 1.17 -1.82
N ILE A 122 -0.94 0.96 -3.11
CA ILE A 122 -1.66 1.56 -4.23
C ILE A 122 -3.14 1.19 -4.17
N HIS A 123 -3.46 -0.09 -4.02
CA HIS A 123 -4.83 -0.59 -3.92
C HIS A 123 -5.62 0.12 -2.82
N GLU A 124 -5.09 0.12 -1.59
CA GLU A 124 -5.77 0.69 -0.43
C GLU A 124 -5.96 2.21 -0.52
N VAL A 125 -4.97 2.94 -1.05
CA VAL A 125 -5.06 4.40 -1.22
C VAL A 125 -6.04 4.77 -2.32
N VAL A 126 -6.00 4.07 -3.46
CA VAL A 126 -6.93 4.32 -4.58
C VAL A 126 -8.37 4.06 -4.15
N LEU A 127 -8.66 2.92 -3.52
CA LEU A 127 -10.01 2.60 -3.05
C LEU A 127 -10.50 3.61 -2.00
N TYR A 128 -9.64 4.05 -1.09
CA TYR A 128 -9.98 5.09 -0.13
C TYR A 128 -10.37 6.40 -0.84
N CYS A 129 -9.58 6.83 -1.82
CA CYS A 129 -9.86 8.08 -2.53
C CYS A 129 -11.17 8.02 -3.30
N ILE A 130 -11.44 6.93 -4.01
CA ILE A 130 -12.68 6.78 -4.79
C ILE A 130 -13.91 6.70 -3.88
N SER A 131 -13.81 6.01 -2.72
CA SER A 131 -14.94 5.78 -1.84
C SER A 131 -15.22 6.88 -0.82
N ARG A 132 -14.21 7.70 -0.48
CA ARG A 132 -14.29 8.61 0.67
C ARG A 132 -13.86 10.05 0.39
N CYS A 133 -13.20 10.32 -0.74
CA CYS A 133 -12.72 11.66 -1.06
C CYS A 133 -13.57 12.31 -2.15
N THR A 134 -13.83 13.61 -1.99
CA THR A 134 -14.32 14.42 -3.10
C THR A 134 -13.16 14.67 -4.05
N LEU A 135 -13.26 14.11 -5.25
CA LEU A 135 -12.27 14.23 -6.32
C LEU A 135 -12.79 15.24 -7.35
N VAL A 136 -11.95 16.20 -7.73
CA VAL A 136 -12.30 17.28 -8.67
C VAL A 136 -11.46 17.10 -9.93
N GLN A 137 -12.09 17.10 -11.10
CA GLN A 137 -11.41 17.06 -12.39
C GLN A 137 -10.99 18.47 -12.83
N GLY A 138 -9.97 18.56 -13.68
CA GLY A 138 -9.52 19.84 -14.23
C GLY A 138 -10.62 20.59 -14.97
N ARG A 139 -11.47 19.88 -15.72
CA ARG A 139 -12.63 20.42 -16.47
C ARG A 139 -13.70 21.08 -15.57
N GLU A 140 -13.78 20.73 -14.31
CA GLU A 140 -14.72 21.33 -13.34
C GLU A 140 -14.25 22.69 -12.84
N VAL A 141 -12.97 23.02 -13.03
CA VAL A 141 -12.36 24.24 -12.50
C VAL A 141 -12.15 25.30 -13.57
N HIS A 142 -11.87 24.89 -14.82
CA HIS A 142 -11.66 25.80 -15.94
C HIS A 142 -12.05 25.18 -17.28
N ASN A 143 -12.51 26.01 -18.22
CA ASN A 143 -12.96 25.57 -19.55
C ASN A 143 -11.83 25.45 -20.58
N TYR A 144 -10.56 25.62 -20.18
CA TYR A 144 -9.45 25.54 -21.13
C TYR A 144 -9.19 24.10 -21.57
N GLY A 145 -9.00 23.89 -22.87
CA GLY A 145 -8.71 22.58 -23.48
C GLY A 145 -7.24 22.16 -23.26
N THR A 146 -6.82 21.95 -22.03
CA THR A 146 -5.47 21.48 -21.70
C THR A 146 -5.37 19.96 -21.76
N ARG A 147 -4.16 19.40 -22.00
CA ARG A 147 -3.91 17.95 -22.06
C ARG A 147 -4.30 17.20 -20.76
N GLY A 148 -4.35 17.89 -19.62
CA GLY A 148 -4.73 17.34 -18.31
C GLY A 148 -6.15 17.66 -17.89
N ARG A 149 -7.04 18.11 -18.79
CA ARG A 149 -8.40 18.54 -18.46
C ARG A 149 -9.23 17.47 -17.75
N ASP A 150 -9.09 16.23 -18.16
CA ASP A 150 -9.85 15.10 -17.61
C ASP A 150 -9.15 14.42 -16.40
N ASN A 151 -7.92 14.82 -16.11
CA ASN A 151 -7.20 14.35 -14.94
C ASN A 151 -7.75 14.95 -13.65
N LEU A 152 -7.67 14.18 -12.57
CA LEU A 152 -7.95 14.66 -11.23
C LEU A 152 -6.93 15.72 -10.81
N ARG A 153 -7.43 16.80 -10.22
CA ARG A 153 -6.61 17.95 -9.83
C ARG A 153 -5.90 17.69 -8.51
N LEU A 154 -4.59 17.90 -8.50
CA LEU A 154 -3.77 17.95 -7.29
C LEU A 154 -3.95 19.31 -6.59
N GLN A 155 -4.14 19.29 -5.27
CA GLN A 155 -4.13 20.53 -4.50
C GLN A 155 -2.69 21.05 -4.36
N GLN A 156 -2.50 22.37 -4.53
CA GLN A 156 -1.22 23.00 -4.28
C GLN A 156 -0.84 22.87 -2.81
N HIS A 157 0.41 22.62 -2.52
CA HIS A 157 0.91 22.42 -1.17
C HIS A 157 2.35 22.93 -1.04
N ARG A 158 2.72 23.28 0.20
CA ARG A 158 4.07 23.78 0.53
C ARG A 158 4.88 22.79 1.37
N THR A 159 4.23 21.77 1.94
CA THR A 159 4.89 20.84 2.86
C THR A 159 4.91 19.41 2.31
N VAL A 160 5.98 18.69 2.61
CA VAL A 160 6.12 17.25 2.27
C VAL A 160 5.06 16.42 2.98
N THR A 161 4.73 16.77 4.23
CA THR A 161 3.68 16.09 5.00
C THR A 161 2.34 16.14 4.28
N PHE A 162 1.96 17.29 3.72
CA PHE A 162 0.72 17.43 2.95
C PHE A 162 0.78 16.62 1.64
N ALA A 163 1.94 16.63 0.95
CA ALA A 163 2.15 15.83 -0.26
C ALA A 163 1.95 14.33 -0.03
N ASN A 164 2.28 13.87 1.19
CA ASN A 164 2.18 12.47 1.61
C ASN A 164 0.81 12.07 2.15
N LEU A 165 -0.16 12.98 2.21
CA LEU A 165 -1.53 12.63 2.60
C LEU A 165 -2.14 11.63 1.61
N PRO A 166 -2.91 10.65 2.09
CA PRO A 166 -3.52 9.63 1.23
C PRO A 166 -4.30 10.21 0.06
N LYS A 167 -5.01 11.33 0.25
CA LYS A 167 -5.75 12.01 -0.84
C LYS A 167 -4.83 12.51 -1.94
N GLN A 168 -3.70 13.14 -1.60
CA GLN A 168 -2.76 13.69 -2.60
C GLN A 168 -2.07 12.58 -3.39
N ILE A 169 -1.59 11.57 -2.68
CA ILE A 169 -0.99 10.39 -3.33
C ILE A 169 -2.02 9.67 -4.18
N GLY A 170 -3.25 9.48 -3.67
CA GLY A 170 -4.32 8.81 -4.38
C GLY A 170 -4.70 9.48 -5.70
N VAL A 171 -4.75 10.81 -5.75
CA VAL A 171 -4.97 11.53 -7.01
C VAL A 171 -3.87 11.22 -8.04
N ARG A 172 -2.60 11.18 -7.62
CA ARG A 172 -1.49 10.80 -8.52
C ARG A 172 -1.64 9.36 -9.02
N LEU A 173 -1.98 8.44 -8.10
CA LEU A 173 -2.16 7.03 -8.42
C LEU A 173 -3.34 6.81 -9.39
N ILE A 174 -4.48 7.45 -9.14
CA ILE A 174 -5.67 7.34 -10.00
C ILE A 174 -5.37 7.91 -11.39
N ASN A 175 -4.68 9.05 -11.48
CA ASN A 175 -4.28 9.61 -12.77
C ASN A 175 -3.31 8.68 -13.54
N GLY A 176 -2.51 7.89 -12.83
CA GLY A 176 -1.59 6.91 -13.40
C GLY A 176 -2.22 5.58 -13.80
N LEU A 177 -3.51 5.35 -13.52
CA LEU A 177 -4.21 4.12 -13.91
C LEU A 177 -4.54 4.10 -15.40
N PRO A 178 -4.64 2.91 -16.02
CA PRO A 178 -5.10 2.77 -17.41
C PRO A 178 -6.55 3.22 -17.56
N GLU A 179 -6.90 3.68 -18.76
CA GLU A 179 -8.22 4.26 -19.04
C GLU A 179 -9.36 3.25 -18.83
N GLU A 180 -9.11 1.96 -19.10
CA GLU A 180 -10.11 0.91 -18.88
C GLU A 180 -10.57 0.85 -17.43
N LEU A 181 -9.65 1.04 -16.48
CA LEU A 181 -10.00 1.08 -15.05
C LEU A 181 -10.75 2.36 -14.68
N LYS A 182 -10.37 3.51 -15.25
CA LYS A 182 -11.03 4.79 -14.94
C LYS A 182 -12.49 4.84 -15.34
N ASN A 183 -12.87 4.07 -16.37
CA ASN A 183 -14.22 4.03 -16.93
C ASN A 183 -15.17 3.04 -16.23
N ILE A 184 -14.71 2.24 -15.26
CA ILE A 184 -15.55 1.27 -14.56
C ILE A 184 -16.45 2.01 -13.55
N GLN A 185 -17.75 1.95 -13.75
CA GLN A 185 -18.74 2.59 -12.85
C GLN A 185 -19.10 1.73 -11.63
N ASN A 186 -19.13 0.41 -11.80
CA ASN A 186 -19.46 -0.49 -10.69
C ASN A 186 -18.29 -0.65 -9.73
N PHE A 187 -18.45 -0.18 -8.49
CA PHE A 187 -17.37 -0.17 -7.49
C PHE A 187 -16.83 -1.57 -7.16
N ASN A 188 -17.69 -2.58 -7.04
CA ASN A 188 -17.24 -3.95 -6.75
C ASN A 188 -16.44 -4.54 -7.90
N HIS A 189 -16.87 -4.27 -9.14
CA HIS A 189 -16.12 -4.64 -10.34
C HIS A 189 -14.77 -3.91 -10.39
N TYR A 190 -14.76 -2.62 -10.07
CA TYR A 190 -13.54 -1.81 -9.98
C TYR A 190 -12.52 -2.41 -9.01
N ILE A 191 -12.94 -2.77 -7.79
CA ILE A 191 -12.05 -3.39 -6.78
C ILE A 191 -11.40 -4.65 -7.36
N THR A 192 -12.19 -5.50 -8.00
CA THR A 192 -11.72 -6.77 -8.56
C THR A 192 -10.73 -6.55 -9.69
N GLN A 193 -11.04 -5.66 -10.62
CA GLN A 193 -10.18 -5.35 -11.77
C GLN A 193 -8.89 -4.64 -11.35
N LEU A 194 -8.97 -3.67 -10.44
CA LEU A 194 -7.78 -3.02 -9.89
C LEU A 194 -6.85 -4.04 -9.24
N LYS A 195 -7.40 -4.95 -8.40
CA LYS A 195 -6.60 -6.01 -7.79
C LYS A 195 -5.96 -6.91 -8.83
N HIS A 196 -6.72 -7.32 -9.84
CA HIS A 196 -6.22 -8.19 -10.92
C HIS A 196 -5.04 -7.55 -11.66
N VAL A 197 -5.18 -6.29 -12.06
CA VAL A 197 -4.11 -5.53 -12.75
C VAL A 197 -2.87 -5.38 -11.84
N LEU A 198 -3.05 -5.07 -10.57
CA LEU A 198 -1.92 -4.92 -9.64
C LEU A 198 -1.20 -6.24 -9.35
N VAL A 199 -1.92 -7.37 -9.30
CA VAL A 199 -1.32 -8.70 -9.16
C VAL A 199 -0.57 -9.10 -10.43
N SER A 200 -1.14 -8.87 -11.63
CA SER A 200 -0.52 -9.24 -12.89
C SER A 200 0.79 -8.49 -13.14
N LYS A 201 0.85 -7.21 -12.81
CA LYS A 201 2.06 -6.38 -12.95
C LYS A 201 3.06 -6.62 -11.81
N ALA A 202 2.59 -6.87 -10.57
CA ALA A 202 3.40 -7.12 -9.37
C ALA A 202 4.50 -6.06 -9.17
N PHE A 203 4.15 -4.77 -9.17
CA PHE A 203 5.09 -3.67 -9.01
C PHE A 203 5.90 -3.76 -7.73
N TYR A 204 7.17 -3.37 -7.79
CA TYR A 204 8.10 -3.39 -6.67
C TYR A 204 8.33 -2.01 -6.04
N SER A 205 7.82 -0.96 -6.66
CA SER A 205 7.76 0.40 -6.11
C SER A 205 6.55 1.17 -6.64
N VAL A 206 6.21 2.27 -5.96
CA VAL A 206 5.18 3.20 -6.45
C VAL A 206 5.68 3.93 -7.70
N ASP A 207 6.97 4.23 -7.78
CA ASP A 207 7.57 4.87 -8.95
C ASP A 207 7.47 3.97 -10.19
N GLU A 208 7.70 2.66 -10.03
CA GLU A 208 7.52 1.69 -11.11
C GLU A 208 6.09 1.70 -11.65
N PHE A 209 5.10 1.83 -10.78
CA PHE A 209 3.70 1.97 -11.18
C PHE A 209 3.45 3.30 -11.92
N LEU A 210 3.94 4.43 -11.39
CA LEU A 210 3.71 5.75 -11.98
C LEU A 210 4.43 5.94 -13.34
N THR A 211 5.50 5.20 -13.58
CA THR A 211 6.23 5.21 -14.86
C THR A 211 5.84 4.10 -15.81
N CYS A 212 4.91 3.23 -15.38
CA CYS A 212 4.44 2.13 -16.21
C CYS A 212 3.75 2.67 -17.47
N ARG A 213 4.18 2.16 -18.63
CA ARG A 213 3.43 2.32 -19.87
C ARG A 213 2.38 1.22 -19.91
N TRP A 214 1.11 1.63 -19.90
CA TRP A 214 0.01 0.70 -20.10
C TRP A 214 -0.09 0.42 -21.58
N ASP A 215 0.21 -0.80 -21.98
CA ASP A 215 0.03 -1.24 -23.37
C ASP A 215 -1.48 -1.19 -23.67
N ASN A 216 -1.87 -0.43 -24.67
CA ASN A 216 -3.22 -0.37 -25.20
C ASN A 216 -3.52 -1.63 -25.99
#